data_794eeff6eb7c1d0ea30fdea2d9331b5e
#
_entry.id   794eeff6eb7c1d0ea30fdea2d9331b5e
#
_cell.length_a   1.000
_cell.length_b   1.000
_cell.length_c   1.000
_cell.angle_alpha   90.00
_cell.angle_beta   90.00
_cell.angle_gamma   90.00
#
_symmetry.space_group_name_H-M   'P 1'
#
loop_
_entity.id
_entity.type
_entity.pdbx_description
1 polymer ?
#
loop_
_entity_poly.entity_id
_entity_poly.type
_entity_poly.pdbx_seq_one_letter_code
_entity_poly.pdbx_strand_id
1 'polypeptide(L)'
;MKNKSKVLVVALIVLLLALAIAYASFSGVLKISGKADASGKFEVIFTNGVVSSSEHGTATVTKTDATKMTADIKLSYPGDGCYVTATIKNNGTVPAKLTGFNLYNKGTTTAFSNNDIEVLVPDMDTTGNEVLEPGESCTITFTVKWKKDSTAKSASAEFDIELDYEQSTEEFTGSASHNSVHTK
;
A
#
# COMPACT_ATOMS: atom_id res chain seq x y z
N MET A 1 -34.16 -78.53 1.46
CA MET A 1 -32.98 -77.67 1.28
C MET A 1 -33.26 -76.43 0.42
N LYS A 2 -34.28 -76.35 -0.41
CA LYS A 2 -34.59 -75.21 -1.34
C LYS A 2 -34.95 -73.89 -0.65
N ASN A 3 -35.38 -73.84 0.60
CA ASN A 3 -35.82 -72.60 1.23
C ASN A 3 -34.65 -71.82 1.90
N LYS A 4 -33.57 -72.50 2.32
CA LYS A 4 -32.39 -71.86 2.93
C LYS A 4 -31.62 -70.98 1.96
N SER A 5 -31.55 -71.40 0.70
CA SER A 5 -30.92 -70.61 -0.35
C SER A 5 -31.71 -69.34 -0.70
N LYS A 6 -33.05 -69.41 -0.69
CA LYS A 6 -33.89 -68.22 -0.94
C LYS A 6 -33.78 -67.20 0.21
N VAL A 7 -33.71 -67.65 1.45
CA VAL A 7 -33.52 -66.79 2.62
C VAL A 7 -32.15 -66.12 2.60
N LEU A 8 -31.14 -66.83 2.15
CA LEU A 8 -29.77 -66.29 2.07
C LEU A 8 -29.67 -65.21 0.98
N VAL A 9 -30.36 -65.42 -0.19
CA VAL A 9 -30.40 -64.41 -1.27
C VAL A 9 -31.15 -63.16 -0.82
N VAL A 10 -32.28 -63.30 -0.13
CA VAL A 10 -33.03 -62.15 0.40
C VAL A 10 -32.22 -61.39 1.44
N ALA A 11 -31.52 -62.09 2.35
CA ALA A 11 -30.62 -61.46 3.33
C ALA A 11 -29.48 -60.69 2.66
N LEU A 12 -28.89 -61.20 1.59
CA LEU A 12 -27.87 -60.55 0.82
C LEU A 12 -28.36 -59.24 0.13
N ILE A 13 -29.58 -59.30 -0.43
CA ILE A 13 -30.20 -58.12 -1.06
C ILE A 13 -30.47 -57.04 -0.01
N VAL A 14 -31.00 -57.41 1.15
CA VAL A 14 -31.21 -56.43 2.24
C VAL A 14 -29.92 -55.82 2.73
N LEU A 15 -28.85 -56.60 2.83
CA LEU A 15 -27.53 -56.12 3.22
C LEU A 15 -26.98 -55.13 2.17
N LEU A 16 -27.12 -55.44 0.89
CA LEU A 16 -26.67 -54.52 -0.20
C LEU A 16 -27.49 -53.22 -0.22
N LEU A 17 -28.77 -53.28 0.04
CA LEU A 17 -29.61 -52.06 0.15
C LEU A 17 -29.24 -51.24 1.36
N ALA A 18 -28.95 -51.86 2.51
CA ALA A 18 -28.47 -51.15 3.69
C ALA A 18 -27.10 -50.47 3.48
N LEU A 19 -26.19 -51.13 2.76
CA LEU A 19 -24.91 -50.54 2.37
C LEU A 19 -25.06 -49.35 1.38
N ALA A 20 -25.99 -49.47 0.42
CA ALA A 20 -26.28 -48.44 -0.53
C ALA A 20 -26.86 -47.18 0.17
N ILE A 21 -27.77 -47.37 1.14
CA ILE A 21 -28.34 -46.28 1.94
C ILE A 21 -27.26 -45.64 2.83
N ALA A 22 -26.43 -46.46 3.47
CA ALA A 22 -25.29 -45.94 4.27
C ALA A 22 -24.32 -45.15 3.43
N TYR A 23 -23.98 -45.62 2.21
CA TYR A 23 -23.13 -44.90 1.29
C TYR A 23 -23.75 -43.58 0.79
N ALA A 24 -25.06 -43.58 0.44
CA ALA A 24 -25.77 -42.38 0.07
C ALA A 24 -25.88 -41.34 1.18
N SER A 25 -25.97 -41.78 2.45
CA SER A 25 -25.94 -40.91 3.63
C SER A 25 -24.53 -40.32 3.88
N PHE A 26 -23.49 -41.11 3.55
CA PHE A 26 -22.09 -40.65 3.71
C PHE A 26 -21.59 -39.79 2.53
N SER A 27 -22.20 -39.90 1.36
CA SER A 27 -21.87 -39.04 0.21
C SER A 27 -22.64 -37.71 0.22
N GLY A 28 -23.06 -37.26 1.39
CA GLY A 28 -23.49 -35.88 1.60
C GLY A 28 -22.37 -34.96 1.18
N VAL A 29 -22.56 -34.30 0.03
CA VAL A 29 -21.67 -33.23 -0.42
C VAL A 29 -21.59 -32.22 0.72
N LEU A 30 -20.47 -32.14 1.38
CA LEU A 30 -20.17 -31.07 2.32
C LEU A 30 -20.14 -29.77 1.47
N LYS A 31 -21.30 -29.16 1.29
CA LYS A 31 -21.38 -27.79 0.78
C LYS A 31 -20.87 -26.90 1.90
N ILE A 32 -19.61 -26.61 1.86
CA ILE A 32 -19.06 -25.48 2.56
C ILE A 32 -19.58 -24.25 1.80
N SER A 33 -20.73 -23.75 2.20
CA SER A 33 -21.20 -22.43 1.79
C SER A 33 -20.39 -21.41 2.60
N GLY A 34 -19.11 -21.31 2.30
CA GLY A 34 -18.32 -20.18 2.70
C GLY A 34 -18.74 -19.01 1.82
N LYS A 35 -19.55 -18.08 2.32
CA LYS A 35 -19.50 -16.72 1.83
C LYS A 35 -18.17 -16.16 2.32
N ALA A 36 -17.18 -16.16 1.46
CA ALA A 36 -16.05 -15.29 1.63
C ALA A 36 -16.50 -13.91 1.13
N ASP A 37 -17.07 -13.10 1.99
CA ASP A 37 -17.15 -11.67 1.77
C ASP A 37 -15.74 -11.12 1.98
N ALA A 38 -14.94 -11.14 0.93
CA ALA A 38 -13.68 -10.43 0.90
C ALA A 38 -13.98 -8.94 0.73
N SER A 39 -14.33 -8.25 1.80
CA SER A 39 -14.39 -6.80 1.85
C SER A 39 -13.01 -6.28 2.25
N GLY A 40 -12.11 -6.14 1.29
CA GLY A 40 -10.83 -5.49 1.49
C GLY A 40 -11.02 -3.98 1.59
N LYS A 41 -10.57 -3.34 2.67
CA LYS A 41 -10.46 -1.88 2.75
C LYS A 41 -9.11 -1.50 2.15
N PHE A 42 -9.13 -0.70 1.10
CA PHE A 42 -7.94 -0.13 0.48
C PHE A 42 -7.75 1.30 0.98
N GLU A 43 -6.71 1.56 1.77
CA GLU A 43 -6.46 2.87 2.36
C GLU A 43 -4.98 3.04 2.69
N VAL A 44 -4.30 3.92 1.97
CA VAL A 44 -2.94 4.35 2.29
C VAL A 44 -2.99 5.82 2.67
N ILE A 45 -2.34 6.18 3.78
CA ILE A 45 -2.41 7.52 4.34
C ILE A 45 -1.04 8.03 4.73
N PHE A 46 -0.86 9.37 4.68
CA PHE A 46 0.20 10.03 5.40
C PHE A 46 -0.11 10.03 6.90
N THR A 47 0.86 9.64 7.71
CA THR A 47 0.74 9.69 9.18
C THR A 47 1.49 10.87 9.76
N ASN A 48 2.67 11.18 9.23
CA ASN A 48 3.52 12.26 9.71
C ASN A 48 4.36 12.84 8.57
N GLY A 49 4.76 14.09 8.72
CA GLY A 49 5.73 14.75 7.87
C GLY A 49 6.71 15.56 8.73
N VAL A 50 7.98 15.39 8.46
CA VAL A 50 9.06 16.12 9.14
C VAL A 50 9.92 16.79 8.07
N VAL A 51 10.33 18.01 8.35
CA VAL A 51 11.33 18.70 7.55
C VAL A 51 12.61 18.73 8.34
N SER A 52 13.70 18.25 7.72
CA SER A 52 15.03 18.67 8.14
C SER A 52 15.37 19.94 7.39
N SER A 53 15.26 21.08 8.06
CA SER A 53 15.65 22.36 7.48
C SER A 53 17.14 22.38 7.16
N SER A 54 17.51 23.12 6.12
CA SER A 54 18.88 23.57 5.96
C SER A 54 19.27 24.45 7.16
N GLU A 55 20.54 24.66 7.38
CA GLU A 55 21.02 25.54 8.46
C GLU A 55 20.50 26.98 8.34
N HIS A 56 19.99 27.40 7.19
CA HIS A 56 19.70 28.78 6.84
C HIS A 56 18.26 29.00 6.32
N GLY A 57 17.56 27.97 5.90
CA GLY A 57 16.18 28.06 5.37
C GLY A 57 15.13 27.72 6.43
N THR A 58 13.87 28.01 6.11
CA THR A 58 12.74 27.56 6.90
C THR A 58 11.85 26.65 6.04
N ALA A 59 11.38 25.58 6.63
CA ALA A 59 10.45 24.70 5.95
C ALA A 59 9.42 24.15 6.95
N THR A 60 8.19 24.03 6.49
CA THR A 60 7.11 23.41 7.24
C THR A 60 6.36 22.43 6.35
N VAL A 61 5.91 21.34 6.95
CA VAL A 61 5.05 20.36 6.30
C VAL A 61 3.81 20.18 7.12
N THR A 62 2.66 20.26 6.48
CA THR A 62 1.36 20.09 7.10
C THR A 62 0.60 19.00 6.38
N LYS A 63 0.07 18.03 7.13
CA LYS A 63 -0.86 17.06 6.60
C LYS A 63 -2.18 17.77 6.29
N THR A 64 -2.56 17.82 5.03
CA THR A 64 -3.77 18.50 4.59
C THR A 64 -4.98 17.56 4.63
N ASP A 65 -4.78 16.31 4.20
CA ASP A 65 -5.74 15.23 4.35
C ASP A 65 -5.04 13.86 4.43
N ALA A 66 -5.80 12.75 4.31
CA ALA A 66 -5.24 11.41 4.45
C ALA A 66 -4.15 11.10 3.41
N THR A 67 -4.32 11.53 2.17
CA THR A 67 -3.44 11.21 1.03
C THR A 67 -2.63 12.40 0.53
N LYS A 68 -2.77 13.57 1.16
CA LYS A 68 -2.15 14.81 0.74
C LYS A 68 -1.40 15.51 1.86
N MET A 69 -0.20 15.97 1.56
CA MET A 69 0.60 16.84 2.42
C MET A 69 0.94 18.12 1.67
N THR A 70 0.96 19.24 2.39
CA THR A 70 1.41 20.53 1.88
C THR A 70 2.78 20.86 2.45
N ALA A 71 3.72 21.19 1.60
CA ALA A 71 5.03 21.72 1.97
C ALA A 71 5.12 23.21 1.67
N ASP A 72 5.61 24.00 2.65
CA ASP A 72 5.94 25.42 2.53
C ASP A 72 7.43 25.57 2.87
N ILE A 73 8.21 25.98 1.89
CA ILE A 73 9.66 25.97 1.96
C ILE A 73 10.19 27.33 1.51
N LYS A 74 11.09 27.89 2.35
CA LYS A 74 11.86 29.12 2.04
C LYS A 74 13.33 28.80 2.20
N LEU A 75 14.08 28.93 1.12
CA LEU A 75 15.52 28.71 1.07
C LEU A 75 16.25 30.05 1.08
N SER A 76 17.49 30.06 1.56
CA SER A 76 18.21 31.29 1.87
C SER A 76 19.16 31.76 0.79
N TYR A 77 19.69 30.85 -0.05
CA TYR A 77 20.64 31.20 -1.10
C TYR A 77 20.67 30.13 -2.21
N PRO A 78 21.13 30.47 -3.44
CA PRO A 78 21.29 29.49 -4.50
C PRO A 78 22.23 28.34 -4.10
N GLY A 79 21.76 27.10 -4.22
CA GLY A 79 22.45 25.91 -3.77
C GLY A 79 22.03 25.40 -2.39
N ASP A 80 21.23 26.18 -1.66
CA ASP A 80 20.58 25.72 -0.41
C ASP A 80 19.51 24.66 -0.68
N GLY A 81 19.19 23.84 0.33
CA GLY A 81 18.18 22.80 0.21
C GLY A 81 17.75 22.21 1.54
N CYS A 82 16.69 21.47 1.50
CA CYS A 82 16.15 20.73 2.65
C CYS A 82 15.63 19.36 2.25
N TYR A 83 15.40 18.53 3.24
CA TYR A 83 14.74 17.23 3.08
C TYR A 83 13.34 17.28 3.69
N VAL A 84 12.36 16.84 2.93
CA VAL A 84 10.99 16.62 3.39
C VAL A 84 10.80 15.13 3.55
N THR A 85 10.66 14.67 4.78
CA THR A 85 10.45 13.27 5.09
C THR A 85 8.99 13.03 5.46
N ALA A 86 8.35 12.13 4.76
CA ALA A 86 6.96 11.76 4.98
C ALA A 86 6.86 10.29 5.41
N THR A 87 6.04 10.01 6.41
CA THR A 87 5.69 8.64 6.81
C THR A 87 4.34 8.28 6.24
N ILE A 88 4.32 7.18 5.50
CA ILE A 88 3.13 6.61 4.86
C ILE A 88 2.76 5.33 5.60
N LYS A 89 1.48 5.06 5.75
CA LYS A 89 0.97 3.84 6.37
C LYS A 89 -0.15 3.25 5.54
N ASN A 90 -0.12 1.94 5.36
CA ASN A 90 -1.27 1.19 4.89
C ASN A 90 -2.26 0.99 6.07
N ASN A 91 -3.31 1.79 6.10
CA ASN A 91 -4.39 1.71 7.10
C ASN A 91 -5.57 0.85 6.61
N GLY A 92 -5.38 0.18 5.49
CA GLY A 92 -6.31 -0.76 4.90
C GLY A 92 -6.18 -2.18 5.45
N THR A 93 -6.87 -3.11 4.82
CA THR A 93 -6.84 -4.54 5.13
C THR A 93 -6.31 -5.39 3.98
N VAL A 94 -5.86 -4.73 2.90
CA VAL A 94 -5.26 -5.37 1.72
C VAL A 94 -3.88 -4.76 1.45
N PRO A 95 -2.94 -5.52 0.89
CA PRO A 95 -1.63 -5.00 0.52
C PRO A 95 -1.75 -3.87 -0.51
N ALA A 96 -0.95 -2.85 -0.35
CA ALA A 96 -0.91 -1.67 -1.21
C ALA A 96 0.49 -1.48 -1.80
N LYS A 97 0.54 -1.26 -3.12
CA LYS A 97 1.77 -0.92 -3.82
C LYS A 97 1.79 0.57 -4.11
N LEU A 98 2.81 1.25 -3.61
CA LEU A 98 3.03 2.65 -3.95
C LEU A 98 3.62 2.74 -5.36
N THR A 99 2.95 3.45 -6.25
CA THR A 99 3.33 3.59 -7.66
C THR A 99 4.04 4.90 -7.95
N GLY A 100 3.88 5.90 -7.06
CA GLY A 100 4.55 7.18 -7.22
C GLY A 100 3.97 8.29 -6.36
N PHE A 101 4.38 9.50 -6.74
CA PHE A 101 3.93 10.73 -6.11
C PHE A 101 3.62 11.77 -7.18
N ASN A 102 2.53 12.47 -6.98
CA ASN A 102 2.20 13.65 -7.77
C ASN A 102 2.51 14.92 -6.96
N LEU A 103 3.20 15.84 -7.59
CA LEU A 103 3.49 17.15 -7.03
C LEU A 103 2.63 18.19 -7.74
N TYR A 104 1.89 18.97 -6.97
CA TYR A 104 1.02 20.02 -7.48
C TYR A 104 1.35 21.37 -6.85
N ASN A 105 1.07 22.45 -7.56
CA ASN A 105 1.06 23.77 -6.94
C ASN A 105 -0.01 23.80 -5.85
N LYS A 106 0.33 24.35 -4.69
CA LYS A 106 -0.51 24.34 -3.49
C LYS A 106 -1.96 24.71 -3.78
N GLY A 107 -2.87 23.87 -3.34
CA GLY A 107 -4.32 24.08 -3.50
C GLY A 107 -4.85 23.92 -4.91
N THR A 108 -4.06 23.34 -5.84
CA THR A 108 -4.46 23.13 -7.23
C THR A 108 -4.22 21.69 -7.68
N THR A 109 -4.65 21.35 -8.90
CA THR A 109 -4.30 20.10 -9.59
C THR A 109 -3.29 20.33 -10.73
N THR A 110 -2.69 21.52 -10.77
CA THR A 110 -1.67 21.85 -11.76
C THR A 110 -0.33 21.31 -11.26
N ALA A 111 0.37 20.55 -12.10
CA ALA A 111 1.69 20.02 -11.78
C ALA A 111 2.62 21.11 -11.26
N PHE A 112 3.35 20.79 -10.20
CA PHE A 112 4.29 21.73 -9.59
C PHE A 112 5.37 22.12 -10.60
N SER A 113 5.58 23.42 -10.74
CA SER A 113 6.64 23.97 -11.56
C SER A 113 7.21 25.22 -10.89
N ASN A 114 8.53 25.26 -10.75
CA ASN A 114 9.24 26.40 -10.20
C ASN A 114 10.56 26.57 -10.97
N ASN A 115 10.87 27.81 -11.38
CA ASN A 115 12.07 28.09 -12.16
C ASN A 115 13.34 27.98 -11.33
N ASP A 116 13.25 28.31 -10.05
CA ASP A 116 14.39 28.46 -9.15
C ASP A 116 14.54 27.26 -8.19
N ILE A 117 13.44 26.57 -7.90
CA ILE A 117 13.42 25.43 -6.97
C ILE A 117 13.16 24.14 -7.74
N GLU A 118 13.96 23.12 -7.41
CA GLU A 118 13.80 21.75 -7.88
C GLU A 118 13.36 20.86 -6.71
N VAL A 119 12.37 20.03 -6.96
CA VAL A 119 11.93 18.97 -6.03
C VAL A 119 12.29 17.62 -6.64
N LEU A 120 13.20 16.92 -5.99
CA LEU A 120 13.60 15.57 -6.39
C LEU A 120 12.74 14.56 -5.61
N VAL A 121 11.92 13.85 -6.35
CA VAL A 121 11.10 12.75 -5.83
C VAL A 121 11.98 11.50 -5.75
N PRO A 122 11.86 10.67 -4.71
CA PRO A 122 12.54 9.37 -4.65
C PRO A 122 12.17 8.51 -5.86
N ASP A 123 13.17 7.86 -6.41
CA ASP A 123 12.95 6.90 -7.48
C ASP A 123 12.41 5.59 -6.87
N MET A 124 11.14 5.30 -7.14
CA MET A 124 10.46 4.11 -6.66
C MET A 124 10.78 2.87 -7.51
N ASP A 125 11.34 3.08 -8.70
CA ASP A 125 11.57 2.00 -9.67
C ASP A 125 12.86 1.20 -9.40
N THR A 126 13.83 1.80 -8.72
CA THR A 126 15.12 1.15 -8.44
C THR A 126 15.08 0.18 -7.26
N THR A 127 14.04 0.20 -6.47
CA THR A 127 13.91 -0.59 -5.25
C THR A 127 12.92 -1.73 -5.35
N GLY A 128 12.24 -1.87 -6.50
CA GLY A 128 11.30 -2.95 -6.77
C GLY A 128 10.24 -3.13 -5.68
N ASN A 129 9.03 -2.73 -5.97
CA ASN A 129 7.83 -3.07 -5.23
C ASN A 129 7.84 -2.68 -3.73
N GLU A 130 7.62 -1.40 -3.44
CA GLU A 130 7.24 -1.00 -2.09
C GLU A 130 5.78 -1.39 -1.83
N VAL A 131 5.59 -2.68 -1.60
CA VAL A 131 4.31 -3.20 -1.13
C VAL A 131 4.26 -3.00 0.37
N LEU A 132 3.24 -2.28 0.82
CA LEU A 132 2.93 -2.11 2.23
C LEU A 132 1.85 -3.11 2.62
N GLU A 133 2.20 -4.03 3.51
CA GLU A 133 1.23 -4.93 4.13
C GLU A 133 0.25 -4.15 5.03
N PRO A 134 -0.93 -4.69 5.31
CA PRO A 134 -1.87 -4.07 6.23
C PRO A 134 -1.24 -3.70 7.57
N GLY A 135 -1.28 -2.41 7.92
CA GLY A 135 -0.70 -1.86 9.14
C GLY A 135 0.77 -1.46 9.05
N GLU A 136 1.46 -1.79 7.97
CA GLU A 136 2.86 -1.39 7.77
C GLU A 136 3.00 0.09 7.41
N SER A 137 4.19 0.62 7.68
CA SER A 137 4.55 2.00 7.39
C SER A 137 5.92 2.07 6.73
N CYS A 138 6.07 2.99 5.79
CA CYS A 138 7.36 3.34 5.21
C CYS A 138 7.61 4.84 5.32
N THR A 139 8.88 5.22 5.20
CA THR A 139 9.31 6.61 5.24
C THR A 139 9.95 6.99 3.91
N ILE A 140 9.53 8.12 3.35
CA ILE A 140 9.96 8.62 2.07
C ILE A 140 10.55 10.01 2.25
N THR A 141 11.64 10.27 1.56
CA THR A 141 12.35 11.55 1.65
C THR A 141 12.43 12.22 0.28
N PHE A 142 11.84 13.39 0.19
CA PHE A 142 11.95 14.31 -0.96
C PHE A 142 13.10 15.27 -0.69
N THR A 143 13.87 15.58 -1.74
CA THR A 143 14.91 16.60 -1.66
C THR A 143 14.46 17.87 -2.37
N VAL A 144 14.47 18.98 -1.69
CA VAL A 144 14.13 20.29 -2.25
C VAL A 144 15.37 21.14 -2.31
N LYS A 145 15.70 21.67 -3.49
CA LYS A 145 16.93 22.43 -3.73
C LYS A 145 16.64 23.72 -4.45
N TRP A 146 17.31 24.79 -4.05
CA TRP A 146 17.44 25.98 -4.85
C TRP A 146 18.54 25.77 -5.89
N LYS A 147 18.20 25.90 -7.18
CA LYS A 147 19.17 25.72 -8.26
C LYS A 147 20.34 26.67 -8.14
N LYS A 148 21.55 26.15 -8.29
CA LYS A 148 22.79 26.93 -8.12
C LYS A 148 22.97 28.04 -9.15
N ASP A 149 22.39 27.87 -10.33
CA ASP A 149 22.43 28.80 -11.47
C ASP A 149 21.28 29.82 -11.44
N SER A 150 20.42 29.76 -10.43
CA SER A 150 19.35 30.75 -10.25
C SER A 150 19.93 32.12 -9.95
N THR A 151 19.36 33.13 -10.59
CA THR A 151 19.67 34.55 -10.37
C THR A 151 18.68 35.24 -9.43
N ALA A 152 17.71 34.49 -8.91
CA ALA A 152 16.73 35.01 -7.97
C ALA A 152 17.39 35.41 -6.66
N LYS A 153 16.88 36.47 -6.04
CA LYS A 153 17.39 36.97 -4.73
C LYS A 153 16.73 36.28 -3.53
N SER A 154 15.62 35.59 -3.78
CA SER A 154 14.88 34.79 -2.80
C SER A 154 14.18 33.67 -3.53
N ALA A 155 14.07 32.51 -2.92
CA ALA A 155 13.30 31.41 -3.47
C ALA A 155 12.42 30.79 -2.37
N SER A 156 11.17 30.57 -2.72
CA SER A 156 10.19 29.85 -1.92
C SER A 156 9.37 28.93 -2.81
N ALA A 157 8.91 27.84 -2.24
CA ALA A 157 8.02 26.90 -2.91
C ALA A 157 6.90 26.48 -1.98
N GLU A 158 5.70 26.50 -2.48
CA GLU A 158 4.53 25.90 -1.82
C GLU A 158 3.95 24.85 -2.76
N PHE A 159 3.92 23.61 -2.32
CA PHE A 159 3.41 22.53 -3.16
C PHE A 159 2.72 21.46 -2.32
N ASP A 160 1.79 20.78 -2.97
CA ASP A 160 1.12 19.63 -2.44
C ASP A 160 1.78 18.35 -2.96
N ILE A 161 1.96 17.39 -2.06
CA ILE A 161 2.43 16.03 -2.37
C ILE A 161 1.23 15.12 -2.22
N GLU A 162 0.88 14.38 -3.26
CA GLU A 162 -0.20 13.42 -3.27
C GLU A 162 0.35 12.03 -3.58
N LEU A 163 -0.14 11.01 -2.83
CA LEU A 163 0.25 9.62 -3.02
C LEU A 163 -0.43 9.04 -4.26
N ASP A 164 0.34 8.31 -5.04
CA ASP A 164 -0.17 7.45 -6.10
C ASP A 164 0.11 5.99 -5.73
N TYR A 165 -0.94 5.18 -5.63
CA TYR A 165 -0.82 3.81 -5.14
C TYR A 165 -1.96 2.93 -5.68
N GLU A 166 -1.69 1.65 -5.80
CA GLU A 166 -2.63 0.64 -6.26
C GLU A 166 -2.70 -0.55 -5.29
N GLN A 167 -3.75 -1.34 -5.40
CA GLN A 167 -3.83 -2.59 -4.67
C GLN A 167 -2.78 -3.57 -5.23
N SER A 168 -1.90 -4.09 -4.37
CA SER A 168 -1.01 -5.15 -4.77
C SER A 168 -1.75 -6.47 -4.92
N THR A 169 -1.54 -7.14 -6.06
CA THR A 169 -2.02 -8.50 -6.32
C THR A 169 -0.89 -9.53 -6.19
N GLU A 170 0.32 -9.09 -5.90
CA GLU A 170 1.47 -9.97 -5.73
C GLU A 170 1.46 -10.58 -4.33
N GLU A 171 1.70 -11.90 -4.25
CA GLU A 171 1.98 -12.55 -2.97
C GLU A 171 3.27 -11.96 -2.39
N PHE A 172 3.22 -11.55 -1.13
CA PHE A 172 4.41 -11.09 -0.41
C PHE A 172 5.42 -12.22 -0.32
N THR A 173 6.47 -12.18 -1.09
CA THR A 173 7.58 -13.16 -1.06
C THR A 173 8.67 -12.80 -0.05
N GLY A 174 8.38 -12.00 0.94
CA GLY A 174 9.11 -11.80 2.19
C GLY A 174 10.64 -11.69 2.15
N SER A 175 11.22 -11.03 1.17
CA SER A 175 12.65 -10.79 1.12
C SER A 175 12.98 -9.37 0.68
N ALA A 176 12.58 -8.41 1.49
CA ALA A 176 13.00 -7.03 1.30
C ALA A 176 14.13 -6.69 2.28
N SER A 177 15.35 -6.82 1.80
CA SER A 177 16.48 -6.11 2.37
C SER A 177 16.36 -4.65 1.93
N HIS A 178 15.60 -3.85 2.65
CA HIS A 178 15.46 -2.42 2.40
C HIS A 178 15.86 -1.61 3.61
N ASN A 179 16.61 -0.54 3.35
CA ASN A 179 16.96 0.52 4.31
C ASN A 179 15.75 1.40 4.70
N SER A 180 14.53 0.94 4.50
CA SER A 180 13.33 1.54 5.04
C SER A 180 13.06 0.88 6.40
N VAL A 181 13.00 1.68 7.44
CA VAL A 181 12.63 1.21 8.77
C VAL A 181 11.13 0.91 8.73
N HIS A 182 10.77 -0.36 8.51
CA HIS A 182 9.42 -0.83 8.69
C HIS A 182 9.16 -1.00 10.19
N THR A 183 8.23 -0.25 10.73
CA THR A 183 7.70 -0.48 12.08
C THR A 183 6.31 -1.06 11.97
N LYS A 184 6.12 -2.25 12.56
CA LYS A 184 4.80 -2.86 12.76
C LYS A 184 4.01 -2.12 13.81
#